data_1c48ec64c67976cd4c737046a28f3d78
#
_entry.id   1c48ec64c67976cd4c737046a28f3d78
#
_cell.length_a   1.000
_cell.length_b   1.000
_cell.length_c   1.000
_cell.angle_alpha   90.00
_cell.angle_beta   90.00
_cell.angle_gamma   90.00
#
_symmetry.space_group_name_H-M   'P 1'
#
loop_
_entity.id
_entity.type
_entity.pdbx_description
1 polymer ?
#
loop_
_entity_poly.entity_id
_entity_poly.type
_entity_poly.pdbx_seq_one_letter_code
_entity_poly.pdbx_strand_id
1 'polypeptide(L)'
;MARSTPLTPESPKCPAAGERVLFVRLPCNPIFPIGPIYLADHLHKCFPALPQALLDLAALPVLDVERVLLAEIDRFRPTLLVFSWRDIQIYAPVDGRGGNPLQNSFEVFYAQNPLKRLRGALGGARLMASHYGELWRNQRLVRRGLRRARRHHPAARVVLGGGAVSVFYEQLGRSLPRGTIVSLGEGEPLLEKLLRGEAITSERCYVVGEAPRPGLIHEQPESRPKTACDYDYIARIWPQLDWYLEGGDFYVGVQTKRGCPHNCCYCVYTVVEGKQVRLNPVEEVVKEMRQLYDRGVRGFWFTDAQFIPARRYIEDAKTLLRAIQAEGLEGIRWAAYIRADNLDAELAELMVATGMSYFEIGITSGSQELVRKMRMGYNLRTVLESCRMLAAAGFRDHVSVNYSFNVIDERPETIRQTVAYQRELEQIFGAERVEPAIFFIGLQPHTHLEQYGFDQGLLKPGYNPMSMMPWTARKLLWNPEPMGSTFGRLCLEAFDRNPTDFGRTVMALLERDYGVAPLDEALRAPVQGRAALARAVS
;
A
#
# COMPACT_ATOMS: atom_id res chain seq x y z
N MET A 1 -36.65 14.04 0.77
CA MET A 1 -37.13 12.67 1.02
C MET A 1 -37.49 12.03 -0.32
N ALA A 2 -36.55 11.36 -0.94
CA ALA A 2 -36.82 10.54 -2.14
C ALA A 2 -36.73 9.07 -1.66
N ARG A 3 -37.86 8.37 -1.73
CA ARG A 3 -37.96 6.95 -1.40
C ARG A 3 -37.19 6.16 -2.44
N SER A 4 -36.11 5.50 -2.04
CA SER A 4 -35.40 4.50 -2.84
C SER A 4 -36.31 3.28 -3.02
N THR A 5 -36.72 3.01 -4.23
CA THR A 5 -37.38 1.75 -4.61
C THR A 5 -36.40 0.60 -4.36
N PRO A 6 -36.80 -0.50 -3.70
CA PRO A 6 -35.94 -1.67 -3.55
C PRO A 6 -35.72 -2.30 -4.91
N LEU A 7 -34.45 -2.41 -5.32
CA LEU A 7 -34.02 -3.17 -6.48
C LEU A 7 -34.40 -4.65 -6.22
N THR A 8 -35.32 -5.17 -7.00
CA THR A 8 -35.57 -6.61 -7.08
C THR A 8 -34.27 -7.30 -7.50
N PRO A 9 -33.79 -8.35 -6.80
CA PRO A 9 -32.62 -9.08 -7.24
C PRO A 9 -32.92 -9.73 -8.59
N GLU A 10 -32.24 -9.26 -9.65
CA GLU A 10 -32.21 -10.01 -10.91
C GLU A 10 -31.70 -11.42 -10.63
N SER A 11 -32.38 -12.41 -11.20
CA SER A 11 -32.01 -13.82 -11.09
C SER A 11 -30.53 -13.98 -11.45
N PRO A 12 -29.72 -14.73 -10.67
CA PRO A 12 -28.31 -14.91 -10.96
C PRO A 12 -28.16 -15.56 -12.32
N LYS A 13 -27.69 -14.79 -13.33
CA LYS A 13 -27.27 -15.38 -14.61
C LYS A 13 -26.11 -16.32 -14.28
N CYS A 14 -26.29 -17.61 -14.51
CA CYS A 14 -25.22 -18.60 -14.36
C CYS A 14 -24.02 -18.21 -15.22
N PRO A 15 -22.77 -18.48 -14.74
CA PRO A 15 -21.60 -18.32 -15.59
C PRO A 15 -21.78 -19.18 -16.85
N ALA A 16 -21.16 -18.76 -17.95
CA ALA A 16 -21.18 -19.56 -19.17
C ALA A 16 -20.73 -20.99 -18.87
N ALA A 17 -21.41 -21.98 -19.45
CA ALA A 17 -21.15 -23.39 -19.16
C ALA A 17 -19.68 -23.75 -19.41
N GLY A 18 -19.01 -24.36 -18.42
CA GLY A 18 -17.62 -24.80 -18.50
C GLY A 18 -16.57 -23.78 -18.06
N GLU A 19 -16.95 -22.59 -17.56
CA GLU A 19 -15.99 -21.63 -17.00
C GLU A 19 -15.28 -22.19 -15.75
N ARG A 20 -13.96 -21.95 -15.66
CA ARG A 20 -13.07 -22.35 -14.58
C ARG A 20 -12.04 -21.23 -14.34
N VAL A 21 -11.94 -20.71 -13.13
CA VAL A 21 -11.10 -19.56 -12.79
C VAL A 21 -9.90 -19.99 -11.96
N LEU A 22 -8.70 -19.68 -12.46
CA LEU A 22 -7.46 -19.84 -11.70
C LEU A 22 -6.90 -18.46 -11.32
N PHE A 23 -6.94 -18.16 -10.02
CA PHE A 23 -6.25 -17.00 -9.46
C PHE A 23 -4.78 -17.32 -9.26
N VAL A 24 -3.91 -16.43 -9.74
CA VAL A 24 -2.46 -16.58 -9.62
C VAL A 24 -1.86 -15.29 -9.08
N ARG A 25 -1.30 -15.34 -7.88
CA ARG A 25 -0.46 -14.25 -7.39
C ARG A 25 0.94 -14.41 -7.96
N LEU A 26 1.41 -13.40 -8.68
CA LEU A 26 2.77 -13.37 -9.22
C LEU A 26 3.81 -13.23 -8.10
N PRO A 27 5.06 -13.70 -8.31
CA PRO A 27 6.14 -13.50 -7.36
C PRO A 27 6.27 -12.04 -6.93
N CYS A 28 6.19 -11.79 -5.63
CA CYS A 28 6.34 -10.51 -4.96
C CYS A 28 6.68 -10.76 -3.48
N ASN A 29 6.75 -9.74 -2.64
CA ASN A 29 6.93 -9.94 -1.21
C ASN A 29 5.84 -10.84 -0.62
N PRO A 30 6.20 -11.90 0.13
CA PRO A 30 5.27 -12.87 0.68
C PRO A 30 4.52 -12.30 1.90
N ILE A 31 3.53 -11.46 1.65
CA ILE A 31 2.56 -11.00 2.65
C ILE A 31 1.21 -11.64 2.36
N PHE A 32 0.31 -11.62 3.32
CA PHE A 32 -1.04 -12.19 3.15
C PHE A 32 -1.75 -11.66 1.89
N PRO A 33 -2.18 -12.54 0.96
CA PRO A 33 -2.64 -12.15 -0.38
C PRO A 33 -4.14 -11.79 -0.41
N ILE A 34 -4.55 -10.78 0.34
CA ILE A 34 -5.94 -10.38 0.55
C ILE A 34 -6.72 -10.14 -0.76
N GLY A 35 -6.09 -9.53 -1.78
CA GLY A 35 -6.76 -9.22 -3.05
C GLY A 35 -7.28 -10.46 -3.79
N PRO A 36 -6.43 -11.44 -4.14
CA PRO A 36 -6.87 -12.69 -4.75
C PRO A 36 -7.89 -13.48 -3.91
N ILE A 37 -7.74 -13.46 -2.57
CA ILE A 37 -8.67 -14.12 -1.64
C ILE A 37 -10.06 -13.49 -1.75
N TYR A 38 -10.17 -12.17 -1.67
CA TYR A 38 -11.45 -11.47 -1.76
C TYR A 38 -12.12 -11.62 -3.12
N LEU A 39 -11.34 -11.63 -4.21
CA LEU A 39 -11.89 -11.90 -5.54
C LEU A 39 -12.44 -13.32 -5.66
N ALA A 40 -11.74 -14.31 -5.13
CA ALA A 40 -12.18 -15.70 -5.15
C ALA A 40 -13.45 -15.90 -4.30
N ASP A 41 -13.47 -15.36 -3.09
CA ASP A 41 -14.63 -15.38 -2.19
C ASP A 41 -15.85 -14.69 -2.82
N HIS A 42 -15.64 -13.50 -3.41
CA HIS A 42 -16.68 -12.76 -4.09
C HIS A 42 -17.31 -13.57 -5.24
N LEU A 43 -16.47 -14.17 -6.09
CA LEU A 43 -16.97 -15.02 -7.18
C LEU A 43 -17.64 -16.28 -6.66
N HIS A 44 -17.21 -16.86 -5.54
CA HIS A 44 -17.88 -17.99 -4.92
C HIS A 44 -19.31 -17.62 -4.48
N LYS A 45 -19.49 -16.46 -3.88
CA LYS A 45 -20.81 -15.98 -3.45
C LYS A 45 -21.73 -15.64 -4.63
N CYS A 46 -21.17 -15.06 -5.70
CA CYS A 46 -21.94 -14.75 -6.92
C CYS A 46 -22.25 -16.01 -7.75
N PHE A 47 -21.36 -16.98 -7.77
CA PHE A 47 -21.39 -18.16 -8.62
C PHE A 47 -20.95 -19.41 -7.83
N PRO A 48 -21.77 -19.96 -6.93
CA PRO A 48 -21.36 -21.04 -6.01
C PRO A 48 -20.88 -22.32 -6.71
N ALA A 49 -21.37 -22.60 -7.92
CA ALA A 49 -20.99 -23.76 -8.72
C ALA A 49 -19.73 -23.52 -9.60
N LEU A 50 -19.16 -22.31 -9.62
CA LEU A 50 -17.98 -21.98 -10.42
C LEU A 50 -16.73 -22.67 -9.86
N PRO A 51 -16.06 -23.55 -10.62
CA PRO A 51 -14.80 -24.12 -10.19
C PRO A 51 -13.71 -23.03 -10.10
N GLN A 52 -13.08 -22.93 -8.94
CA GLN A 52 -11.99 -21.98 -8.69
C GLN A 52 -10.79 -22.68 -8.08
N ALA A 53 -9.59 -22.13 -8.32
CA ALA A 53 -8.36 -22.49 -7.63
C ALA A 53 -7.54 -21.22 -7.42
N LEU A 54 -6.74 -21.17 -6.36
CA LEU A 54 -5.84 -20.10 -6.04
C LEU A 54 -4.41 -20.63 -5.91
N LEU A 55 -3.46 -20.00 -6.58
CA LEU A 55 -2.04 -20.32 -6.56
C LEU A 55 -1.23 -19.08 -6.18
N ASP A 56 -0.54 -19.13 -5.06
CA ASP A 56 0.38 -18.07 -4.63
C ASP A 56 1.83 -18.44 -5.00
N LEU A 57 2.35 -17.77 -6.03
CA LEU A 57 3.74 -17.95 -6.46
C LEU A 57 4.74 -17.16 -5.59
N ALA A 58 4.26 -16.21 -4.77
CA ALA A 58 5.12 -15.45 -3.87
C ALA A 58 5.63 -16.29 -2.68
N ALA A 59 4.89 -17.33 -2.30
CA ALA A 59 5.28 -18.27 -1.25
C ALA A 59 6.24 -19.37 -1.73
N LEU A 60 6.63 -19.37 -3.01
CA LEU A 60 7.44 -20.44 -3.63
C LEU A 60 8.87 -20.00 -3.94
N PRO A 61 9.86 -20.93 -3.92
CA PRO A 61 11.19 -20.65 -4.44
C PRO A 61 11.13 -20.17 -5.90
N VAL A 62 11.87 -19.13 -6.23
CA VAL A 62 11.86 -18.45 -7.54
C VAL A 62 12.10 -19.41 -8.71
N LEU A 63 12.93 -20.44 -8.52
CA LEU A 63 13.25 -21.45 -9.56
C LEU A 63 12.07 -22.38 -9.88
N ASP A 64 11.14 -22.54 -8.97
CA ASP A 64 10.00 -23.46 -9.10
C ASP A 64 8.74 -22.82 -9.68
N VAL A 65 8.60 -21.49 -9.61
CA VAL A 65 7.35 -20.78 -9.91
C VAL A 65 6.78 -21.10 -11.30
N GLU A 66 7.62 -21.20 -12.32
CA GLU A 66 7.13 -21.51 -13.67
C GLU A 66 6.66 -22.97 -13.78
N ARG A 67 7.43 -23.90 -13.24
CA ARG A 67 7.08 -25.33 -13.25
C ARG A 67 5.75 -25.57 -12.52
N VAL A 68 5.59 -24.96 -11.34
CA VAL A 68 4.38 -25.10 -10.53
C VAL A 68 3.18 -24.46 -11.22
N LEU A 69 3.33 -23.26 -11.79
CA LEU A 69 2.25 -22.61 -12.55
C LEU A 69 1.76 -23.49 -13.71
N LEU A 70 2.67 -24.02 -14.51
CA LEU A 70 2.30 -24.82 -15.68
C LEU A 70 1.66 -26.15 -15.28
N ALA A 71 2.15 -26.80 -14.22
CA ALA A 71 1.55 -28.02 -13.66
C ALA A 71 0.13 -27.76 -13.15
N GLU A 72 -0.09 -26.64 -12.45
CA GLU A 72 -1.41 -26.27 -11.95
C GLU A 72 -2.39 -25.96 -13.09
N ILE A 73 -1.94 -25.29 -14.15
CA ILE A 73 -2.77 -25.05 -15.35
C ILE A 73 -3.15 -26.37 -16.03
N ASP A 74 -2.25 -27.34 -16.11
CA ASP A 74 -2.58 -28.66 -16.69
C ASP A 74 -3.57 -29.46 -15.83
N ARG A 75 -3.41 -29.39 -14.51
CA ARG A 75 -4.31 -30.04 -13.54
C ARG A 75 -5.69 -29.41 -13.55
N PHE A 76 -5.75 -28.08 -13.43
CA PHE A 76 -7.00 -27.34 -13.23
C PHE A 76 -7.70 -27.02 -14.56
N ARG A 77 -6.98 -26.84 -15.69
CA ARG A 77 -7.47 -26.50 -17.05
C ARG A 77 -8.37 -25.26 -17.03
N PRO A 78 -7.85 -24.08 -16.62
CA PRO A 78 -8.64 -22.87 -16.51
C PRO A 78 -9.09 -22.32 -17.87
N THR A 79 -10.29 -21.73 -17.93
CA THR A 79 -10.77 -20.90 -19.05
C THR A 79 -10.46 -19.43 -18.82
N LEU A 80 -10.32 -19.03 -17.54
CA LEU A 80 -9.95 -17.68 -17.13
C LEU A 80 -8.79 -17.74 -16.15
N LEU A 81 -7.68 -17.08 -16.50
CA LEU A 81 -6.53 -16.87 -15.63
C LEU A 81 -6.59 -15.44 -15.09
N VAL A 82 -6.60 -15.29 -13.77
CA VAL A 82 -6.60 -13.98 -13.09
C VAL A 82 -5.27 -13.81 -12.38
N PHE A 83 -4.37 -13.02 -12.97
CA PHE A 83 -3.09 -12.72 -12.36
C PHE A 83 -3.17 -11.47 -11.49
N SER A 84 -2.60 -11.54 -10.30
CA SER A 84 -2.40 -10.42 -9.40
C SER A 84 -0.92 -10.05 -9.31
N TRP A 85 -0.59 -8.80 -9.67
CA TRP A 85 0.74 -8.22 -9.49
C TRP A 85 0.64 -7.06 -8.50
N ARG A 86 0.94 -7.36 -7.25
CA ARG A 86 0.68 -6.43 -6.13
C ARG A 86 1.72 -5.35 -6.00
N ASP A 87 3.00 -5.69 -6.16
CA ASP A 87 4.08 -4.83 -5.70
C ASP A 87 4.19 -3.57 -6.53
N ILE A 88 4.03 -2.42 -5.87
CA ILE A 88 4.17 -1.09 -6.46
C ILE A 88 5.55 -0.47 -6.16
N GLN A 89 6.37 -1.15 -5.34
CA GLN A 89 7.70 -0.69 -4.97
C GLN A 89 8.75 -1.30 -5.90
N ILE A 90 8.90 -0.70 -7.05
CA ILE A 90 9.82 -1.17 -8.11
C ILE A 90 11.27 -1.24 -7.62
N TYR A 91 11.63 -0.44 -6.60
CA TYR A 91 12.98 -0.34 -6.07
C TYR A 91 13.32 -1.33 -4.94
N ALA A 92 12.41 -2.22 -4.59
CA ALA A 92 12.62 -3.24 -3.58
C ALA A 92 12.39 -4.65 -4.16
N PRO A 93 13.37 -5.22 -4.89
CA PRO A 93 13.22 -6.54 -5.47
C PRO A 93 13.06 -7.61 -4.39
N VAL A 94 12.20 -8.58 -4.65
CA VAL A 94 11.75 -9.63 -3.72
C VAL A 94 12.90 -10.49 -3.20
N ASP A 95 13.94 -10.70 -4.00
CA ASP A 95 15.04 -11.62 -3.65
C ASP A 95 16.13 -11.00 -2.76
N GLY A 96 16.00 -9.73 -2.40
CA GLY A 96 16.97 -9.01 -1.56
C GLY A 96 18.38 -8.89 -2.15
N ARG A 97 18.60 -9.34 -3.38
CA ARG A 97 19.89 -9.27 -4.03
C ARG A 97 20.27 -7.84 -4.35
N GLY A 98 21.50 -7.48 -4.04
CA GLY A 98 22.01 -6.12 -4.28
C GLY A 98 22.03 -5.24 -3.05
N GLY A 99 21.54 -5.69 -1.90
CA GLY A 99 21.58 -4.95 -0.64
C GLY A 99 20.56 -3.79 -0.59
N ASN A 100 20.86 -2.77 0.21
CA ASN A 100 19.96 -1.63 0.40
C ASN A 100 20.00 -0.69 -0.83
N PRO A 101 18.85 -0.47 -1.52
CA PRO A 101 18.79 0.35 -2.73
C PRO A 101 19.20 1.81 -2.50
N LEU A 102 18.82 2.36 -1.35
CA LEU A 102 19.12 3.74 -0.98
C LEU A 102 20.63 3.92 -0.75
N GLN A 103 21.25 3.02 0.02
CA GLN A 103 22.68 3.01 0.26
C GLN A 103 23.47 2.91 -1.06
N ASN A 104 23.13 1.95 -1.91
CA ASN A 104 23.80 1.77 -3.21
C ASN A 104 23.70 3.03 -4.08
N SER A 105 22.53 3.65 -4.14
CA SER A 105 22.31 4.88 -4.91
C SER A 105 23.16 6.03 -4.36
N PHE A 106 23.19 6.22 -3.05
CA PHE A 106 23.97 7.28 -2.44
C PHE A 106 25.47 7.06 -2.54
N GLU A 107 25.95 5.81 -2.45
CA GLU A 107 27.35 5.49 -2.70
C GLU A 107 27.77 5.86 -4.13
N VAL A 108 26.95 5.55 -5.12
CA VAL A 108 27.24 5.90 -6.52
C VAL A 108 27.28 7.41 -6.72
N PHE A 109 26.31 8.13 -6.20
CA PHE A 109 26.12 9.55 -6.55
C PHE A 109 26.86 10.53 -5.63
N TYR A 110 27.10 10.18 -4.36
CA TYR A 110 27.59 11.12 -3.35
C TYR A 110 28.85 10.70 -2.61
N ALA A 111 29.27 9.41 -2.67
CA ALA A 111 30.51 9.01 -1.98
C ALA A 111 31.72 9.64 -2.64
N GLN A 112 32.65 10.14 -1.83
CA GLN A 112 33.94 10.66 -2.30
C GLN A 112 34.96 9.53 -2.52
N ASN A 113 34.89 8.47 -1.70
CA ASN A 113 35.78 7.32 -1.80
C ASN A 113 35.45 6.46 -3.04
N PRO A 114 36.41 6.25 -3.98
CA PRO A 114 36.17 5.48 -5.19
C PRO A 114 35.83 4.02 -4.92
N LEU A 115 36.33 3.41 -3.83
CA LEU A 115 35.97 2.04 -3.46
C LEU A 115 34.48 1.93 -3.04
N LYS A 116 33.96 2.93 -2.32
CA LYS A 116 32.54 3.00 -1.99
C LYS A 116 31.68 3.19 -3.25
N ARG A 117 32.11 4.05 -4.16
CA ARG A 117 31.42 4.21 -5.46
C ARG A 117 31.37 2.91 -6.24
N LEU A 118 32.48 2.15 -6.27
CA LEU A 118 32.54 0.85 -6.94
C LEU A 118 31.58 -0.15 -6.27
N ARG A 119 31.59 -0.20 -4.92
CA ARG A 119 30.66 -1.04 -4.15
C ARG A 119 29.21 -0.72 -4.47
N GLY A 120 28.84 0.55 -4.41
CA GLY A 120 27.50 1.03 -4.76
C GLY A 120 27.11 0.70 -6.21
N ALA A 121 28.05 0.85 -7.16
CA ALA A 121 27.82 0.50 -8.55
C ALA A 121 27.56 -0.99 -8.74
N LEU A 122 28.31 -1.85 -8.08
CA LEU A 122 28.12 -3.31 -8.11
C LEU A 122 26.78 -3.71 -7.45
N GLY A 123 26.45 -3.11 -6.31
CA GLY A 123 25.16 -3.28 -5.65
C GLY A 123 24.00 -2.80 -6.53
N GLY A 124 24.12 -1.62 -7.11
CA GLY A 124 23.14 -1.06 -8.04
C GLY A 124 22.96 -1.91 -9.31
N ALA A 125 24.04 -2.46 -9.86
CA ALA A 125 23.97 -3.38 -11.02
C ALA A 125 23.22 -4.67 -10.65
N ARG A 126 23.45 -5.23 -9.47
CA ARG A 126 22.71 -6.40 -8.97
C ARG A 126 21.23 -6.10 -8.77
N LEU A 127 20.90 -4.96 -8.14
CA LEU A 127 19.52 -4.49 -7.99
C LEU A 127 18.83 -4.33 -9.34
N MET A 128 19.50 -3.72 -10.30
CA MET A 128 18.98 -3.53 -11.65
C MET A 128 18.74 -4.86 -12.36
N ALA A 129 19.68 -5.80 -12.25
CA ALA A 129 19.53 -7.14 -12.82
C ALA A 129 18.36 -7.91 -12.15
N SER A 130 18.21 -7.80 -10.82
CA SER A 130 17.10 -8.41 -10.09
C SER A 130 15.76 -7.80 -10.50
N HIS A 131 15.64 -6.48 -10.56
CA HIS A 131 14.43 -5.77 -10.96
C HIS A 131 13.99 -6.15 -12.38
N TYR A 132 14.89 -6.05 -13.37
CA TYR A 132 14.54 -6.42 -14.75
C TYR A 132 14.30 -7.93 -14.91
N GLY A 133 15.02 -8.74 -14.14
CA GLY A 133 14.79 -10.18 -14.07
C GLY A 133 13.40 -10.53 -13.53
N GLU A 134 12.94 -9.83 -12.51
CA GLU A 134 11.59 -9.97 -11.94
C GLU A 134 10.50 -9.52 -12.94
N LEU A 135 10.65 -8.34 -13.52
CA LEU A 135 9.73 -7.86 -14.56
C LEU A 135 9.61 -8.85 -15.72
N TRP A 136 10.74 -9.30 -16.24
CA TRP A 136 10.78 -10.28 -17.34
C TRP A 136 10.15 -11.61 -16.93
N ARG A 137 10.46 -12.12 -15.74
CA ARG A 137 9.90 -13.36 -15.19
C ARG A 137 8.39 -13.28 -15.10
N ASN A 138 7.87 -12.24 -14.46
CA ASN A 138 6.43 -12.08 -14.26
C ASN A 138 5.67 -11.97 -15.59
N GLN A 139 6.19 -11.18 -16.53
CA GLN A 139 5.63 -11.11 -17.89
C GLN A 139 5.72 -12.46 -18.64
N ARG A 140 6.80 -13.20 -18.46
CA ARG A 140 6.96 -14.55 -19.04
C ARG A 140 5.96 -15.54 -18.44
N LEU A 141 5.72 -15.49 -17.13
CA LEU A 141 4.70 -16.33 -16.46
C LEU A 141 3.32 -16.08 -17.04
N VAL A 142 2.91 -14.82 -17.20
CA VAL A 142 1.63 -14.48 -17.85
C VAL A 142 1.55 -15.03 -19.26
N ARG A 143 2.57 -14.80 -20.09
CA ARG A 143 2.60 -15.30 -21.49
C ARG A 143 2.57 -16.82 -21.58
N ARG A 144 3.35 -17.51 -20.75
CA ARG A 144 3.43 -18.98 -20.76
C ARG A 144 2.16 -19.59 -20.18
N GLY A 145 1.61 -19.00 -19.11
CA GLY A 145 0.33 -19.40 -18.53
C GLY A 145 -0.79 -19.35 -19.56
N LEU A 146 -0.95 -18.21 -20.26
CA LEU A 146 -1.95 -18.08 -21.31
C LEU A 146 -1.76 -19.10 -22.43
N ARG A 147 -0.53 -19.26 -22.93
CA ARG A 147 -0.24 -20.26 -23.98
C ARG A 147 -0.56 -21.69 -23.53
N ARG A 148 -0.27 -22.02 -22.27
CA ARG A 148 -0.57 -23.34 -21.71
C ARG A 148 -2.08 -23.55 -21.56
N ALA A 149 -2.81 -22.59 -21.01
CA ALA A 149 -4.26 -22.66 -20.87
C ALA A 149 -4.97 -22.81 -22.24
N ARG A 150 -4.50 -22.11 -23.27
CA ARG A 150 -5.04 -22.22 -24.64
C ARG A 150 -4.84 -23.57 -25.30
N ARG A 151 -3.94 -24.41 -24.82
CA ARG A 151 -3.85 -25.81 -25.30
C ARG A 151 -5.02 -26.66 -24.84
N HIS A 152 -5.61 -26.34 -23.68
CA HIS A 152 -6.78 -27.02 -23.13
C HIS A 152 -8.07 -26.32 -23.58
N HIS A 153 -8.06 -24.98 -23.62
CA HIS A 153 -9.19 -24.13 -24.00
C HIS A 153 -8.70 -23.02 -24.94
N PRO A 154 -8.87 -23.15 -26.27
CA PRO A 154 -8.37 -22.16 -27.24
C PRO A 154 -8.84 -20.72 -26.98
N ALA A 155 -10.03 -20.57 -26.41
CA ALA A 155 -10.64 -19.27 -26.03
C ALA A 155 -10.23 -18.80 -24.62
N ALA A 156 -9.26 -19.44 -23.94
CA ALA A 156 -8.82 -19.04 -22.62
C ALA A 156 -8.38 -17.56 -22.59
N ARG A 157 -8.85 -16.85 -21.56
CA ARG A 157 -8.65 -15.42 -21.35
C ARG A 157 -7.71 -15.15 -20.18
N VAL A 158 -7.11 -13.97 -20.17
CA VAL A 158 -6.28 -13.50 -19.04
C VAL A 158 -6.78 -12.14 -18.58
N VAL A 159 -6.95 -12.01 -17.27
CA VAL A 159 -7.07 -10.73 -16.56
C VAL A 159 -5.79 -10.53 -15.76
N LEU A 160 -5.24 -9.34 -15.79
CA LEU A 160 -4.10 -8.92 -14.97
C LEU A 160 -4.49 -7.68 -14.17
N GLY A 161 -4.36 -7.75 -12.85
CA GLY A 161 -4.68 -6.66 -11.93
C GLY A 161 -3.68 -6.57 -10.78
N GLY A 162 -3.99 -5.72 -9.81
CA GLY A 162 -3.18 -5.46 -8.63
C GLY A 162 -2.52 -4.08 -8.63
N GLY A 163 -1.91 -3.71 -7.50
CA GLY A 163 -1.39 -2.36 -7.27
C GLY A 163 -0.35 -1.91 -8.30
N ALA A 164 0.63 -2.76 -8.62
CA ALA A 164 1.65 -2.46 -9.62
C ALA A 164 1.03 -2.22 -11.02
N VAL A 165 0.04 -3.02 -11.37
CA VAL A 165 -0.65 -2.92 -12.66
C VAL A 165 -1.43 -1.61 -12.74
N SER A 166 -2.13 -1.23 -11.68
CA SER A 166 -2.91 0.02 -11.65
C SER A 166 -2.02 1.26 -11.80
N VAL A 167 -0.81 1.25 -11.22
CA VAL A 167 0.12 2.39 -11.29
C VAL A 167 0.90 2.41 -12.61
N PHE A 168 1.36 1.25 -13.10
CA PHE A 168 2.28 1.15 -14.24
C PHE A 168 1.63 0.51 -15.48
N TYR A 169 0.32 0.62 -15.64
CA TYR A 169 -0.44 -0.07 -16.68
C TYR A 169 0.04 0.21 -18.10
N GLU A 170 0.43 1.46 -18.40
CA GLU A 170 0.92 1.83 -19.73
C GLU A 170 2.22 1.11 -20.10
N GLN A 171 3.16 1.04 -19.14
CA GLN A 171 4.46 0.42 -19.35
C GLN A 171 4.34 -1.11 -19.38
N LEU A 172 3.56 -1.68 -18.45
CA LEU A 172 3.33 -3.12 -18.38
C LEU A 172 2.54 -3.62 -19.59
N GLY A 173 1.50 -2.89 -20.02
CA GLY A 173 0.66 -3.26 -21.16
C GLY A 173 1.43 -3.47 -22.46
N ARG A 174 2.48 -2.68 -22.70
CA ARG A 174 3.33 -2.81 -23.91
C ARG A 174 4.00 -4.19 -24.06
N SER A 175 4.18 -4.89 -22.96
CA SER A 175 4.92 -6.16 -22.90
C SER A 175 4.04 -7.38 -22.67
N LEU A 176 2.74 -7.20 -22.49
CA LEU A 176 1.77 -8.28 -22.26
C LEU A 176 1.23 -8.85 -23.58
N PRO A 177 0.69 -10.07 -23.59
CA PRO A 177 0.01 -10.63 -24.76
C PRO A 177 -1.19 -9.78 -25.19
N ARG A 178 -1.37 -9.60 -26.50
CA ARG A 178 -2.60 -8.96 -27.04
C ARG A 178 -3.84 -9.72 -26.57
N GLY A 179 -4.89 -8.97 -26.23
CA GLY A 179 -6.13 -9.53 -25.68
C GLY A 179 -6.06 -9.81 -24.17
N THR A 180 -4.96 -9.49 -23.47
CA THR A 180 -4.94 -9.45 -22.01
C THR A 180 -5.82 -8.30 -21.53
N ILE A 181 -6.73 -8.57 -20.59
CA ILE A 181 -7.57 -7.56 -19.95
C ILE A 181 -6.79 -7.03 -18.74
N VAL A 182 -6.53 -5.74 -18.70
CA VAL A 182 -5.81 -5.07 -17.62
C VAL A 182 -6.82 -4.35 -16.74
N SER A 183 -6.94 -4.79 -15.47
CA SER A 183 -7.83 -4.21 -14.46
C SER A 183 -7.10 -3.16 -13.64
N LEU A 184 -7.66 -1.96 -13.52
CA LEU A 184 -7.11 -0.82 -12.79
C LEU A 184 -7.93 -0.56 -11.52
N GLY A 185 -7.46 -1.06 -10.38
CA GLY A 185 -8.15 -0.96 -9.10
C GLY A 185 -8.92 -2.24 -8.75
N GLU A 186 -10.22 -2.11 -8.48
CA GLU A 186 -11.05 -3.22 -7.99
C GLU A 186 -11.47 -4.16 -9.13
N GLY A 187 -11.34 -5.46 -8.91
CA GLY A 187 -11.57 -6.48 -9.93
C GLY A 187 -12.92 -7.18 -9.86
N GLU A 188 -13.66 -7.03 -8.77
CA GLU A 188 -14.92 -7.73 -8.53
C GLU A 188 -15.97 -7.48 -9.63
N PRO A 189 -16.29 -6.21 -9.98
CA PRO A 189 -17.29 -5.94 -11.03
C PRO A 189 -16.85 -6.43 -12.41
N LEU A 190 -15.55 -6.29 -12.72
CA LEU A 190 -15.00 -6.74 -14.00
C LEU A 190 -15.15 -8.26 -14.16
N LEU A 191 -14.76 -9.02 -13.12
CA LEU A 191 -14.82 -10.49 -13.16
C LEU A 191 -16.26 -11.00 -13.24
N GLU A 192 -17.21 -10.37 -12.51
CA GLU A 192 -18.63 -10.69 -12.63
C GLU A 192 -19.14 -10.56 -14.07
N LYS A 193 -18.89 -9.41 -14.71
CA LYS A 193 -19.33 -9.14 -16.09
C LYS A 193 -18.70 -10.11 -17.08
N LEU A 194 -17.40 -10.36 -16.95
CA LEU A 194 -16.71 -11.33 -17.81
C LEU A 194 -17.32 -12.73 -17.73
N LEU A 195 -17.68 -13.18 -16.53
CA LEU A 195 -18.28 -14.51 -16.33
C LEU A 195 -19.74 -14.58 -16.78
N ARG A 196 -20.47 -13.46 -16.74
CA ARG A 196 -21.82 -13.36 -17.31
C ARG A 196 -21.83 -13.18 -18.82
N GLY A 197 -20.66 -13.03 -19.46
CA GLY A 197 -20.56 -12.75 -20.89
C GLY A 197 -21.02 -11.34 -21.27
N GLU A 198 -21.02 -10.41 -20.33
CA GLU A 198 -21.42 -9.02 -20.52
C GLU A 198 -20.26 -8.20 -21.11
N ALA A 199 -20.59 -7.10 -21.78
CA ALA A 199 -19.59 -6.18 -22.32
C ALA A 199 -18.90 -5.40 -21.18
N ILE A 200 -17.58 -5.29 -21.23
CA ILE A 200 -16.73 -4.57 -20.26
C ILE A 200 -16.42 -3.15 -20.74
N THR A 201 -17.44 -2.34 -20.94
CA THR A 201 -17.30 -0.98 -21.53
C THR A 201 -17.20 0.14 -20.50
N SER A 202 -17.67 -0.08 -19.28
CA SER A 202 -17.75 0.92 -18.20
C SER A 202 -16.71 0.69 -17.07
N GLU A 203 -16.06 -0.45 -17.04
CA GLU A 203 -15.09 -0.79 -15.99
C GLU A 203 -13.78 -0.06 -16.20
N ARG A 204 -13.07 0.18 -15.09
CA ARG A 204 -11.68 0.69 -15.10
C ARG A 204 -10.72 -0.39 -15.60
N CYS A 205 -10.84 -0.73 -16.87
CA CYS A 205 -9.96 -1.70 -17.53
C CYS A 205 -9.74 -1.33 -19.00
N TYR A 206 -8.75 -1.96 -19.62
CA TYR A 206 -8.55 -1.91 -21.08
C TYR A 206 -8.00 -3.26 -21.58
N VAL A 207 -8.11 -3.47 -22.89
CA VAL A 207 -7.59 -4.67 -23.55
C VAL A 207 -6.25 -4.36 -24.21
N VAL A 208 -5.22 -5.15 -23.93
CA VAL A 208 -3.89 -4.97 -24.53
C VAL A 208 -3.98 -5.13 -26.05
N GLY A 209 -3.51 -4.12 -26.77
CA GLY A 209 -3.64 -3.99 -28.24
C GLY A 209 -4.67 -2.96 -28.67
N GLU A 210 -5.45 -2.44 -27.74
CA GLU A 210 -6.35 -1.29 -27.88
C GLU A 210 -5.79 -0.11 -27.09
N ALA A 211 -6.18 1.11 -27.44
CA ALA A 211 -5.81 2.28 -26.67
C ALA A 211 -6.69 2.37 -25.41
N PRO A 212 -6.12 2.57 -24.21
CA PRO A 212 -6.94 2.84 -23.03
C PRO A 212 -7.75 4.14 -23.22
N ARG A 213 -8.95 4.19 -22.63
CA ARG A 213 -9.78 5.39 -22.66
C ARG A 213 -9.03 6.57 -22.00
N PRO A 214 -9.09 7.79 -22.57
CA PRO A 214 -8.51 8.96 -21.94
C PRO A 214 -9.06 9.16 -20.52
N GLY A 215 -8.19 9.41 -19.57
CA GLY A 215 -8.59 9.66 -18.17
C GLY A 215 -9.00 8.43 -17.36
N LEU A 216 -8.97 7.23 -17.91
CA LEU A 216 -9.36 5.97 -17.27
C LEU A 216 -8.80 5.80 -15.86
N ILE A 217 -7.55 6.19 -15.64
CA ILE A 217 -6.86 6.04 -14.34
C ILE A 217 -7.43 6.97 -13.25
N HIS A 218 -8.11 8.05 -13.63
CA HIS A 218 -8.71 9.03 -12.71
C HIS A 218 -10.19 8.76 -12.43
N GLU A 219 -10.79 7.80 -13.11
CA GLU A 219 -12.17 7.39 -12.85
C GLU A 219 -12.26 6.77 -11.44
N GLN A 220 -13.39 6.98 -10.77
CA GLN A 220 -13.66 6.31 -9.49
C GLN A 220 -13.86 4.81 -9.76
N PRO A 221 -13.18 3.89 -9.05
CA PRO A 221 -13.43 2.46 -9.19
C PRO A 221 -14.88 2.13 -8.83
N GLU A 222 -15.52 1.29 -9.62
CA GLU A 222 -16.77 0.64 -9.24
C GLU A 222 -16.45 -0.35 -8.11
N SER A 223 -17.27 -0.40 -7.07
CA SER A 223 -17.07 -1.26 -5.90
C SER A 223 -18.27 -2.14 -5.65
N ARG A 224 -18.01 -3.30 -5.06
CA ARG A 224 -19.05 -4.16 -4.50
C ARG A 224 -19.02 -4.09 -2.97
N PRO A 225 -20.19 -4.12 -2.29
CA PRO A 225 -20.23 -4.29 -0.85
C PRO A 225 -19.49 -5.55 -0.46
N LYS A 226 -18.59 -5.42 0.52
CA LYS A 226 -17.85 -6.56 1.04
C LYS A 226 -18.72 -7.30 2.05
N THR A 227 -18.70 -8.63 1.98
CA THR A 227 -19.17 -9.53 3.02
C THR A 227 -17.98 -10.27 3.62
N ALA A 228 -18.11 -10.82 4.83
CA ALA A 228 -17.05 -11.58 5.48
C ALA A 228 -16.54 -12.70 4.56
N CYS A 229 -15.23 -12.83 4.44
CA CYS A 229 -14.62 -13.87 3.61
C CYS A 229 -14.95 -15.27 4.19
N ASP A 230 -15.30 -16.22 3.34
CA ASP A 230 -15.47 -17.62 3.71
C ASP A 230 -14.12 -18.34 3.68
N TYR A 231 -13.42 -18.35 4.82
CA TYR A 231 -12.11 -19.00 4.92
C TYR A 231 -12.17 -20.53 4.85
N ASP A 232 -13.32 -21.17 5.08
CA ASP A 232 -13.49 -22.61 4.85
C ASP A 232 -13.50 -22.91 3.35
N TYR A 233 -14.13 -22.05 2.56
CA TYR A 233 -14.05 -22.14 1.12
C TYR A 233 -12.64 -21.85 0.61
N ILE A 234 -11.99 -20.77 1.10
CA ILE A 234 -10.64 -20.41 0.69
C ILE A 234 -9.65 -21.53 0.98
N ALA A 235 -9.72 -22.17 2.14
CA ALA A 235 -8.86 -23.32 2.48
C ALA A 235 -8.99 -24.50 1.48
N ARG A 236 -10.18 -24.72 0.94
CA ARG A 236 -10.40 -25.77 -0.08
C ARG A 236 -9.75 -25.48 -1.43
N ILE A 237 -9.69 -24.20 -1.83
CA ILE A 237 -9.16 -23.81 -3.14
C ILE A 237 -7.70 -23.32 -3.09
N TRP A 238 -7.15 -23.12 -1.89
CA TRP A 238 -5.82 -22.60 -1.67
C TRP A 238 -5.06 -23.37 -0.57
N PRO A 239 -4.35 -24.45 -0.91
CA PRO A 239 -3.62 -25.27 0.06
C PRO A 239 -2.49 -24.56 0.84
N GLN A 240 -2.07 -23.37 0.40
CA GLN A 240 -1.01 -22.59 1.04
C GLN A 240 -1.54 -21.63 2.13
N LEU A 241 -2.84 -21.60 2.40
CA LEU A 241 -3.44 -20.72 3.40
C LEU A 241 -2.79 -20.89 4.77
N ASP A 242 -2.62 -22.12 5.23
CA ASP A 242 -2.12 -22.44 6.57
C ASP A 242 -0.69 -21.89 6.79
N TRP A 243 0.15 -21.83 5.73
CA TRP A 243 1.48 -21.24 5.82
C TRP A 243 1.46 -19.77 6.29
N TYR A 244 0.43 -19.01 5.92
CA TYR A 244 0.25 -17.63 6.36
C TYR A 244 -0.40 -17.51 7.75
N LEU A 245 -1.17 -18.50 8.18
CA LEU A 245 -1.90 -18.45 9.45
C LEU A 245 -1.09 -19.04 10.62
N GLU A 246 -0.24 -20.04 10.36
CA GLU A 246 0.56 -20.72 11.39
C GLU A 246 1.81 -19.96 11.84
N GLY A 247 2.24 -18.97 11.08
CA GLY A 247 3.52 -18.27 11.29
C GLY A 247 3.60 -17.34 12.51
N GLY A 248 2.58 -17.23 13.34
CA GLY A 248 2.54 -16.52 14.64
C GLY A 248 2.92 -15.03 14.65
N ASP A 249 3.91 -14.64 13.87
CA ASP A 249 4.45 -13.28 13.79
C ASP A 249 3.89 -12.47 12.61
N PHE A 250 3.08 -13.08 11.76
CA PHE A 250 2.48 -12.39 10.62
C PHE A 250 1.18 -11.69 11.01
N TYR A 251 1.07 -10.44 10.57
CA TYR A 251 -0.22 -9.76 10.58
C TYR A 251 -1.03 -10.20 9.36
N VAL A 252 -2.23 -10.73 9.63
CA VAL A 252 -3.19 -11.07 8.57
C VAL A 252 -3.98 -9.83 8.18
N GLY A 253 -4.03 -9.55 6.89
CA GLY A 253 -4.73 -8.38 6.38
C GLY A 253 -6.25 -8.53 6.47
N VAL A 254 -6.93 -7.51 7.02
CA VAL A 254 -8.38 -7.35 6.98
C VAL A 254 -8.70 -5.94 6.47
N GLN A 255 -9.66 -5.81 5.57
CA GLN A 255 -10.01 -4.52 5.00
C GLN A 255 -11.31 -3.98 5.60
N THR A 256 -11.25 -2.82 6.24
CA THR A 256 -12.43 -2.18 6.84
C THR A 256 -13.09 -1.16 5.92
N LYS A 257 -12.34 -0.63 4.97
CA LYS A 257 -12.81 0.34 3.95
C LYS A 257 -11.88 0.40 2.75
N ARG A 258 -12.32 1.04 1.69
CA ARG A 258 -11.55 1.38 0.50
C ARG A 258 -11.63 2.88 0.21
N GLY A 259 -10.60 3.40 -0.47
CA GLY A 259 -10.52 4.80 -0.88
C GLY A 259 -9.88 5.73 0.13
N CYS A 260 -9.30 6.83 -0.38
CA CYS A 260 -8.65 7.84 0.44
C CYS A 260 -9.03 9.25 -0.07
N PRO A 261 -9.64 10.13 0.77
CA PRO A 261 -10.11 11.44 0.30
C PRO A 261 -8.98 12.46 0.17
N HIS A 262 -7.76 12.10 0.58
CA HIS A 262 -6.62 13.01 0.63
C HIS A 262 -5.96 13.19 -0.75
N ASN A 263 -5.16 14.23 -0.85
CA ASN A 263 -4.54 14.65 -2.10
C ASN A 263 -3.02 14.86 -1.96
N CYS A 264 -2.40 14.02 -1.09
CA CYS A 264 -0.96 14.05 -0.86
C CYS A 264 -0.23 13.96 -2.20
N CYS A 265 0.72 14.89 -2.43
CA CYS A 265 1.23 15.12 -3.78
C CYS A 265 1.98 13.92 -4.40
N TYR A 266 2.48 13.00 -3.59
CA TYR A 266 3.28 11.84 -4.02
C TYR A 266 2.51 10.51 -3.99
N CYS A 267 1.28 10.50 -3.45
CA CYS A 267 0.61 9.25 -3.08
C CYS A 267 -0.22 8.68 -4.22
N VAL A 268 -0.06 7.38 -4.47
CA VAL A 268 -0.78 6.63 -5.50
C VAL A 268 -2.06 5.95 -5.01
N TYR A 269 -2.38 5.99 -3.72
CA TYR A 269 -3.58 5.32 -3.20
C TYR A 269 -4.86 5.82 -3.85
N THR A 270 -4.98 7.11 -4.12
CA THR A 270 -6.14 7.69 -4.81
C THR A 270 -6.24 7.23 -6.26
N VAL A 271 -5.12 6.84 -6.87
CA VAL A 271 -5.07 6.24 -8.20
C VAL A 271 -5.56 4.80 -8.16
N VAL A 272 -5.19 4.04 -7.13
CA VAL A 272 -5.54 2.61 -7.00
C VAL A 272 -6.98 2.44 -6.51
N GLU A 273 -7.36 3.08 -5.40
CA GLU A 273 -8.63 2.86 -4.70
C GLU A 273 -9.67 3.97 -4.93
N GLY A 274 -9.28 5.07 -5.59
CA GLY A 274 -10.14 6.24 -5.76
C GLY A 274 -10.22 7.14 -4.52
N LYS A 275 -10.93 8.26 -4.65
CA LYS A 275 -11.05 9.30 -3.60
C LYS A 275 -12.24 9.10 -2.67
N GLN A 276 -13.26 8.38 -3.11
CA GLN A 276 -14.44 8.13 -2.31
C GLN A 276 -14.16 7.03 -1.28
N VAL A 277 -14.35 7.34 -0.01
CA VAL A 277 -14.28 6.34 1.06
C VAL A 277 -15.54 5.51 1.07
N ARG A 278 -15.38 4.20 1.03
CA ARG A 278 -16.43 3.19 1.03
C ARG A 278 -16.17 2.23 2.21
N LEU A 279 -17.02 2.34 3.23
CA LEU A 279 -16.94 1.52 4.43
C LEU A 279 -17.46 0.11 4.13
N ASN A 280 -16.83 -0.91 4.71
CA ASN A 280 -17.38 -2.24 4.78
C ASN A 280 -18.30 -2.34 6.01
N PRO A 281 -19.39 -3.13 5.97
CA PRO A 281 -20.24 -3.33 7.12
C PRO A 281 -19.44 -3.86 8.32
N VAL A 282 -19.63 -3.25 9.49
CA VAL A 282 -18.86 -3.57 10.70
C VAL A 282 -19.04 -5.04 11.10
N GLU A 283 -20.26 -5.55 11.04
CA GLU A 283 -20.61 -6.94 11.32
C GLU A 283 -19.86 -7.92 10.43
N GLU A 284 -19.66 -7.58 9.15
CA GLU A 284 -18.94 -8.43 8.20
C GLU A 284 -17.43 -8.41 8.46
N VAL A 285 -16.87 -7.25 8.85
CA VAL A 285 -15.46 -7.14 9.23
C VAL A 285 -15.18 -7.96 10.49
N VAL A 286 -16.01 -7.82 11.52
CA VAL A 286 -15.83 -8.55 12.80
C VAL A 286 -16.04 -10.04 12.62
N LYS A 287 -17.03 -10.46 11.82
CA LYS A 287 -17.24 -11.88 11.45
C LYS A 287 -16.02 -12.47 10.74
N GLU A 288 -15.39 -11.71 9.85
CA GLU A 288 -14.14 -12.14 9.19
C GLU A 288 -13.00 -12.29 10.19
N MET A 289 -12.83 -11.32 11.10
CA MET A 289 -11.82 -11.40 12.17
C MET A 289 -12.06 -12.59 13.08
N ARG A 290 -13.31 -12.92 13.43
CA ARG A 290 -13.69 -14.11 14.22
C ARG A 290 -13.25 -15.39 13.51
N GLN A 291 -13.55 -15.57 12.23
CA GLN A 291 -13.14 -16.75 11.47
C GLN A 291 -11.61 -16.95 11.47
N LEU A 292 -10.86 -15.86 11.33
CA LEU A 292 -9.39 -15.89 11.38
C LEU A 292 -8.89 -16.17 12.80
N TYR A 293 -9.51 -15.56 13.80
CA TYR A 293 -9.20 -15.79 15.22
C TYR A 293 -9.38 -17.25 15.62
N ASP A 294 -10.48 -17.90 15.19
CA ASP A 294 -10.77 -19.31 15.45
C ASP A 294 -9.77 -20.25 14.76
N ARG A 295 -9.09 -19.77 13.71
CA ARG A 295 -7.94 -20.43 13.05
C ARG A 295 -6.57 -20.11 13.69
N GLY A 296 -6.55 -19.44 14.85
CA GLY A 296 -5.33 -19.15 15.59
C GLY A 296 -4.69 -17.80 15.28
N VAL A 297 -5.22 -16.98 14.36
CA VAL A 297 -4.69 -15.65 14.08
C VAL A 297 -4.87 -14.73 15.28
N ARG A 298 -3.79 -14.03 15.66
CA ARG A 298 -3.80 -13.03 16.75
C ARG A 298 -3.30 -11.67 16.29
N GLY A 299 -2.62 -11.59 15.15
CA GLY A 299 -2.12 -10.35 14.55
C GLY A 299 -2.98 -9.93 13.35
N PHE A 300 -3.54 -8.71 13.37
CA PHE A 300 -4.37 -8.16 12.30
C PHE A 300 -3.79 -6.85 11.76
N TRP A 301 -3.70 -6.75 10.43
CA TRP A 301 -3.39 -5.48 9.77
C TRP A 301 -4.64 -4.95 9.07
N PHE A 302 -5.14 -3.79 9.48
CA PHE A 302 -6.17 -3.10 8.72
C PHE A 302 -5.55 -2.50 7.46
N THR A 303 -5.86 -3.11 6.30
CA THR A 303 -5.20 -2.83 5.02
C THR A 303 -5.70 -1.55 4.34
N ASP A 304 -6.43 -0.75 5.06
CA ASP A 304 -6.98 0.53 4.59
C ASP A 304 -5.87 1.53 4.25
N ALA A 305 -6.11 2.41 3.30
CA ALA A 305 -5.20 3.52 3.03
C ALA A 305 -4.97 4.43 4.27
N GLN A 306 -6.01 4.57 5.10
CA GLN A 306 -5.99 5.23 6.41
C GLN A 306 -7.13 4.69 7.28
N PHE A 307 -6.83 4.29 8.51
CA PHE A 307 -7.84 3.77 9.45
C PHE A 307 -8.89 4.82 9.79
N ILE A 308 -8.48 6.08 9.98
CA ILE A 308 -9.39 7.22 10.22
C ILE A 308 -9.11 8.27 9.13
N PRO A 309 -9.70 8.14 7.94
CA PRO A 309 -9.34 8.99 6.81
C PRO A 309 -9.77 10.46 6.97
N ALA A 310 -10.79 10.75 7.76
CA ALA A 310 -11.22 12.11 8.10
C ALA A 310 -12.04 12.11 9.39
N ARG A 311 -12.20 13.26 9.99
CA ARG A 311 -12.89 13.44 11.27
C ARG A 311 -14.32 12.89 11.30
N ARG A 312 -15.04 12.98 10.18
CA ARG A 312 -16.40 12.42 10.04
C ARG A 312 -16.47 10.90 10.18
N TYR A 313 -15.33 10.17 10.11
CA TYR A 313 -15.26 8.73 10.26
C TYR A 313 -14.80 8.27 11.66
N ILE A 314 -14.72 9.17 12.63
CA ILE A 314 -14.35 8.85 14.02
C ILE A 314 -15.38 7.89 14.62
N GLU A 315 -16.67 8.18 14.46
CA GLU A 315 -17.73 7.34 15.01
C GLU A 315 -17.82 5.97 14.32
N ASP A 316 -17.53 5.89 13.02
CA ASP A 316 -17.40 4.61 12.31
C ASP A 316 -16.25 3.76 12.88
N ALA A 317 -15.09 4.39 13.16
CA ALA A 317 -13.95 3.71 13.77
C ALA A 317 -14.27 3.23 15.20
N LYS A 318 -14.92 4.07 16.03
CA LYS A 318 -15.38 3.67 17.37
C LYS A 318 -16.38 2.51 17.31
N THR A 319 -17.32 2.56 16.38
CA THR A 319 -18.31 1.50 16.19
C THR A 319 -17.64 0.17 15.87
N LEU A 320 -16.64 0.18 14.98
CA LEU A 320 -15.85 -1.02 14.68
C LEU A 320 -15.09 -1.55 15.89
N LEU A 321 -14.39 -0.66 16.63
CA LEU A 321 -13.59 -1.09 17.78
C LEU A 321 -14.47 -1.61 18.92
N ARG A 322 -15.64 -0.98 19.19
CA ARG A 322 -16.62 -1.50 20.15
C ARG A 322 -17.15 -2.88 19.73
N ALA A 323 -17.40 -3.09 18.44
CA ALA A 323 -17.84 -4.38 17.94
C ALA A 323 -16.74 -5.46 18.08
N ILE A 324 -15.46 -5.12 17.81
CA ILE A 324 -14.31 -6.02 18.07
C ILE A 324 -14.23 -6.40 19.55
N GLN A 325 -14.41 -5.43 20.45
CA GLN A 325 -14.43 -5.67 21.91
C GLN A 325 -15.60 -6.56 22.33
N ALA A 326 -16.80 -6.28 21.82
CA ALA A 326 -18.00 -7.07 22.12
C ALA A 326 -17.92 -8.50 21.61
N GLU A 327 -17.20 -8.74 20.53
CA GLU A 327 -16.97 -10.08 19.97
C GLU A 327 -16.03 -10.94 20.85
N GLY A 328 -15.33 -10.36 21.82
CA GLY A 328 -14.45 -11.08 22.73
C GLY A 328 -13.23 -11.70 22.04
N LEU A 329 -12.60 -10.99 21.12
CA LEU A 329 -11.35 -11.40 20.46
C LEU A 329 -10.16 -11.13 21.39
N GLU A 330 -10.01 -11.96 22.43
CA GLU A 330 -9.00 -11.76 23.46
C GLU A 330 -7.57 -11.97 22.93
N GLY A 331 -6.63 -11.13 23.39
CA GLY A 331 -5.22 -11.24 23.07
C GLY A 331 -4.86 -10.93 21.62
N ILE A 332 -5.78 -10.32 20.84
CA ILE A 332 -5.41 -9.85 19.51
C ILE A 332 -4.48 -8.65 19.59
N ARG A 333 -3.68 -8.52 18.54
CA ARG A 333 -2.87 -7.33 18.25
C ARG A 333 -3.25 -6.82 16.87
N TRP A 334 -3.44 -5.52 16.74
CA TRP A 334 -3.73 -4.96 15.43
C TRP A 334 -2.88 -3.73 15.13
N ALA A 335 -2.67 -3.49 13.84
CA ALA A 335 -1.93 -2.37 13.31
C ALA A 335 -2.64 -1.77 12.09
N ALA A 336 -2.39 -0.49 11.81
CA ALA A 336 -2.95 0.21 10.67
C ALA A 336 -2.13 1.46 10.34
N TYR A 337 -2.29 1.97 9.11
CA TYR A 337 -1.92 3.34 8.81
C TYR A 337 -2.93 4.29 9.44
N ILE A 338 -2.46 5.15 10.34
CA ILE A 338 -3.32 6.03 11.13
C ILE A 338 -3.00 7.49 10.85
N ARG A 339 -4.04 8.21 10.43
CA ARG A 339 -3.98 9.65 10.33
C ARG A 339 -4.23 10.26 11.71
N ALA A 340 -3.15 10.57 12.41
CA ALA A 340 -3.18 10.92 13.83
C ALA A 340 -3.88 12.25 14.15
N ASP A 341 -4.20 13.11 13.17
CA ASP A 341 -4.92 14.37 13.42
C ASP A 341 -6.45 14.20 13.62
N ASN A 342 -6.94 12.95 13.58
CA ASN A 342 -8.36 12.62 13.66
C ASN A 342 -8.72 11.79 14.91
N LEU A 343 -7.96 11.87 16.01
CA LEU A 343 -8.31 11.17 17.25
C LEU A 343 -9.06 12.09 18.24
N ASP A 344 -9.88 11.44 19.06
CA ASP A 344 -10.37 11.99 20.34
C ASP A 344 -10.04 11.02 21.48
N ALA A 345 -10.28 11.43 22.72
CA ALA A 345 -9.88 10.65 23.90
C ALA A 345 -10.53 9.26 23.93
N GLU A 346 -11.84 9.18 23.66
CA GLU A 346 -12.58 7.90 23.65
C GLU A 346 -12.06 6.94 22.57
N LEU A 347 -11.77 7.45 21.36
CA LEU A 347 -11.20 6.64 20.31
C LEU A 347 -9.81 6.13 20.68
N ALA A 348 -8.97 6.97 21.31
CA ALA A 348 -7.66 6.57 21.80
C ALA A 348 -7.76 5.45 22.85
N GLU A 349 -8.68 5.54 23.79
CA GLU A 349 -8.96 4.50 24.78
C GLU A 349 -9.42 3.18 24.12
N LEU A 350 -10.35 3.24 23.17
CA LEU A 350 -10.81 2.08 22.42
C LEU A 350 -9.69 1.42 21.61
N MET A 351 -8.82 2.21 20.97
CA MET A 351 -7.68 1.68 20.21
C MET A 351 -6.74 0.87 21.11
N VAL A 352 -6.41 1.38 22.29
CA VAL A 352 -5.57 0.68 23.27
C VAL A 352 -6.29 -0.55 23.84
N ALA A 353 -7.54 -0.40 24.25
CA ALA A 353 -8.32 -1.49 24.85
C ALA A 353 -8.56 -2.67 23.90
N THR A 354 -8.57 -2.44 22.60
CA THR A 354 -8.76 -3.48 21.56
C THR A 354 -7.45 -4.07 21.05
N GLY A 355 -6.30 -3.69 21.62
CA GLY A 355 -5.00 -4.31 21.30
C GLY A 355 -4.25 -3.68 20.14
N MET A 356 -4.38 -2.36 19.91
CA MET A 356 -3.49 -1.66 18.98
C MET A 356 -2.04 -1.79 19.46
N SER A 357 -1.19 -2.40 18.65
CA SER A 357 0.19 -2.74 19.01
C SER A 357 1.26 -2.06 18.17
N TYR A 358 0.86 -1.33 17.12
CA TYR A 358 1.76 -0.60 16.26
C TYR A 358 1.06 0.65 15.74
N PHE A 359 1.71 1.79 15.91
CA PHE A 359 1.19 3.08 15.48
C PHE A 359 2.13 3.70 14.46
N GLU A 360 1.70 3.80 13.22
CA GLU A 360 2.48 4.37 12.14
C GLU A 360 1.93 5.74 11.73
N ILE A 361 2.77 6.77 11.87
CA ILE A 361 2.41 8.16 11.58
C ILE A 361 3.19 8.67 10.38
N GLY A 362 2.52 8.92 9.26
CA GLY A 362 3.14 9.49 8.07
C GLY A 362 3.08 11.02 8.08
N ILE A 363 4.00 11.71 8.78
CA ILE A 363 3.98 13.19 8.85
C ILE A 363 4.80 13.87 7.74
N THR A 364 5.68 13.16 7.09
CA THR A 364 6.57 13.66 6.03
C THR A 364 7.61 14.67 6.54
N SER A 365 7.22 15.71 7.29
CA SER A 365 8.09 16.73 7.87
C SER A 365 7.49 17.27 9.17
N GLY A 366 8.34 17.67 10.10
CA GLY A 366 7.95 18.43 11.29
C GLY A 366 7.71 19.92 11.01
N SER A 367 7.78 20.36 9.77
CA SER A 367 7.45 21.71 9.33
C SER A 367 6.03 21.80 8.78
N GLN A 368 5.16 22.59 9.42
CA GLN A 368 3.78 22.77 8.95
C GLN A 368 3.72 23.41 7.55
N GLU A 369 4.71 24.22 7.19
CA GLU A 369 4.81 24.79 5.85
C GLU A 369 5.00 23.69 4.80
N LEU A 370 5.94 22.77 5.04
CA LEU A 370 6.21 21.67 4.11
C LEU A 370 5.04 20.68 4.04
N VAL A 371 4.42 20.37 5.16
CA VAL A 371 3.21 19.52 5.20
C VAL A 371 2.11 20.10 4.30
N ARG A 372 1.93 21.43 4.29
CA ARG A 372 0.98 22.11 3.39
C ARG A 372 1.42 22.04 1.93
N LYS A 373 2.71 22.29 1.63
CA LYS A 373 3.26 22.19 0.25
C LYS A 373 3.12 20.78 -0.31
N MET A 374 3.32 19.77 0.53
CA MET A 374 3.12 18.35 0.18
C MET A 374 1.65 17.93 0.12
N ARG A 375 0.70 18.87 0.31
CA ARG A 375 -0.75 18.65 0.25
C ARG A 375 -1.26 17.56 1.20
N MET A 376 -0.59 17.39 2.35
CA MET A 376 -0.95 16.34 3.32
C MET A 376 -2.30 16.64 4.02
N GLY A 377 -2.69 17.91 4.11
CA GLY A 377 -4.01 18.33 4.58
C GLY A 377 -4.24 18.14 6.08
N TYR A 378 -3.21 18.05 6.92
CA TYR A 378 -3.35 17.99 8.37
C TYR A 378 -2.52 19.06 9.10
N ASN A 379 -2.81 19.22 10.39
CA ASN A 379 -2.13 20.13 11.28
C ASN A 379 -1.25 19.34 12.26
N LEU A 380 0.04 19.63 12.27
CA LEU A 380 1.03 18.97 13.13
C LEU A 380 0.71 19.11 14.61
N ARG A 381 0.12 20.24 15.04
CA ARG A 381 -0.35 20.43 16.42
C ARG A 381 -1.42 19.40 16.80
N THR A 382 -2.41 19.20 15.93
CA THR A 382 -3.47 18.20 16.18
C THR A 382 -2.92 16.78 16.24
N VAL A 383 -1.86 16.49 15.46
CA VAL A 383 -1.14 15.20 15.54
C VAL A 383 -0.51 15.03 16.92
N LEU A 384 0.20 16.04 17.46
CA LEU A 384 0.79 15.96 18.80
C LEU A 384 -0.28 15.80 19.90
N GLU A 385 -1.42 16.51 19.78
CA GLU A 385 -2.53 16.34 20.71
C GLU A 385 -3.09 14.91 20.71
N SER A 386 -3.26 14.33 19.53
CA SER A 386 -3.68 12.94 19.39
C SER A 386 -2.66 11.95 19.96
N CYS A 387 -1.38 12.21 19.77
CA CYS A 387 -0.31 11.41 20.39
C CYS A 387 -0.36 11.46 21.91
N ARG A 388 -0.60 12.66 22.50
CA ARG A 388 -0.77 12.80 23.94
C ARG A 388 -2.02 12.05 24.46
N MET A 389 -3.13 12.05 23.71
CA MET A 389 -4.32 11.26 24.05
C MET A 389 -4.02 9.76 24.05
N LEU A 390 -3.31 9.25 23.06
CA LEU A 390 -2.89 7.84 23.02
C LEU A 390 -1.97 7.47 24.17
N ALA A 391 -0.98 8.30 24.48
CA ALA A 391 -0.07 8.07 25.60
C ALA A 391 -0.85 8.10 26.95
N ALA A 392 -1.81 9.01 27.11
CA ALA A 392 -2.68 9.10 28.29
C ALA A 392 -3.62 7.89 28.40
N ALA A 393 -4.12 7.36 27.28
CA ALA A 393 -4.91 6.13 27.22
C ALA A 393 -4.10 4.86 27.55
N GLY A 394 -2.79 4.98 27.76
CA GLY A 394 -1.95 3.86 28.15
C GLY A 394 -1.24 3.14 27.01
N PHE A 395 -1.19 3.70 25.79
CA PHE A 395 -0.40 3.11 24.71
C PHE A 395 1.07 3.06 25.08
N ARG A 396 1.68 1.85 24.99
CA ARG A 396 3.07 1.59 25.39
C ARG A 396 3.86 0.80 24.36
N ASP A 397 3.26 0.49 23.22
CA ASP A 397 3.90 -0.23 22.14
C ASP A 397 4.67 0.71 21.19
N HIS A 398 5.07 0.20 20.04
CA HIS A 398 5.95 0.85 19.10
C HIS A 398 5.25 1.96 18.29
N VAL A 399 5.93 3.09 18.13
CA VAL A 399 5.51 4.24 17.30
C VAL A 399 6.53 4.44 16.18
N SER A 400 6.12 4.24 14.95
CA SER A 400 6.93 4.58 13.77
C SER A 400 6.52 5.95 13.23
N VAL A 401 7.50 6.82 13.01
CA VAL A 401 7.26 8.16 12.46
C VAL A 401 7.94 8.29 11.11
N ASN A 402 7.14 8.36 10.05
CA ASN A 402 7.64 8.40 8.68
C ASN A 402 7.97 9.83 8.25
N TYR A 403 9.26 10.09 8.08
CA TYR A 403 9.78 11.34 7.54
C TYR A 403 10.23 11.14 6.09
N SER A 404 9.94 12.11 5.23
CA SER A 404 10.48 12.19 3.88
C SER A 404 11.40 13.40 3.82
N PHE A 405 12.69 13.18 3.59
CA PHE A 405 13.63 14.29 3.45
C PHE A 405 13.74 14.80 2.04
N ASN A 406 14.23 16.04 1.95
CA ASN A 406 14.39 16.80 0.72
C ASN A 406 13.09 16.95 -0.07
N VAL A 407 12.00 17.15 0.65
CA VAL A 407 10.70 17.49 0.04
C VAL A 407 10.75 18.86 -0.61
N ILE A 408 9.68 19.25 -1.31
CA ILE A 408 9.61 20.54 -2.00
C ILE A 408 9.92 21.68 -1.02
N ASP A 409 10.93 22.51 -1.36
CA ASP A 409 11.40 23.68 -0.57
C ASP A 409 11.99 23.34 0.80
N GLU A 410 12.55 22.16 0.98
CA GLU A 410 13.32 21.80 2.18
C GLU A 410 14.52 22.75 2.36
N ARG A 411 14.74 23.20 3.59
CA ARG A 411 15.83 24.11 3.95
C ARG A 411 16.27 23.89 5.41
N PRO A 412 17.43 24.44 5.83
CA PRO A 412 17.95 24.22 7.20
C PRO A 412 16.93 24.53 8.31
N GLU A 413 16.09 25.55 8.13
CA GLU A 413 15.06 25.90 9.11
C GLU A 413 14.01 24.80 9.26
N THR A 414 13.50 24.26 8.15
CA THR A 414 12.50 23.20 8.18
C THR A 414 13.05 21.88 8.72
N ILE A 415 14.35 21.64 8.54
CA ILE A 415 15.06 20.51 9.15
C ILE A 415 15.08 20.66 10.67
N ARG A 416 15.47 21.86 11.20
CA ARG A 416 15.44 22.12 12.65
C ARG A 416 14.07 21.92 13.25
N GLN A 417 13.00 22.32 12.55
CA GLN A 417 11.61 22.09 12.94
C GLN A 417 11.28 20.59 13.00
N THR A 418 11.77 19.82 12.03
CA THR A 418 11.55 18.36 11.98
C THR A 418 12.26 17.65 13.13
N VAL A 419 13.49 18.05 13.47
CA VAL A 419 14.21 17.52 14.63
C VAL A 419 13.49 17.87 15.93
N ALA A 420 13.02 19.11 16.08
CA ALA A 420 12.25 19.53 17.25
C ALA A 420 10.94 18.73 17.41
N TYR A 421 10.27 18.46 16.31
CA TYR A 421 9.03 17.66 16.31
C TYR A 421 9.27 16.22 16.71
N GLN A 422 10.35 15.60 16.23
CA GLN A 422 10.77 14.25 16.65
C GLN A 422 11.05 14.20 18.17
N ARG A 423 11.75 15.20 18.71
CA ARG A 423 12.02 15.28 20.15
C ARG A 423 10.74 15.39 20.99
N GLU A 424 9.73 16.11 20.50
CA GLU A 424 8.43 16.20 21.17
C GLU A 424 7.71 14.85 21.19
N LEU A 425 7.75 14.08 20.09
CA LEU A 425 7.19 12.73 20.05
C LEU A 425 7.93 11.78 21.00
N GLU A 426 9.25 11.88 21.08
CA GLU A 426 10.06 11.11 22.02
C GLU A 426 9.73 11.45 23.49
N GLN A 427 9.40 12.72 23.81
CA GLN A 427 8.94 13.11 25.14
C GLN A 427 7.55 12.53 25.46
N ILE A 428 6.66 12.41 24.47
CA ILE A 428 5.31 11.89 24.67
C ILE A 428 5.32 10.38 24.92
N PHE A 429 6.07 9.60 24.14
CA PHE A 429 6.01 8.14 24.16
C PHE A 429 7.22 7.44 24.80
N GLY A 430 8.34 8.16 24.98
CA GLY A 430 9.66 7.60 25.31
C GLY A 430 10.51 7.36 24.06
N ALA A 431 11.77 7.78 24.11
CA ALA A 431 12.68 7.72 22.96
C ALA A 431 12.89 6.29 22.42
N GLU A 432 12.85 5.30 23.31
CA GLU A 432 13.02 3.89 22.97
C GLU A 432 11.86 3.32 22.12
N ARG A 433 10.66 3.92 22.22
CA ARG A 433 9.46 3.48 21.52
C ARG A 433 9.22 4.20 20.20
N VAL A 434 9.81 5.39 20.04
CA VAL A 434 9.63 6.20 18.83
C VAL A 434 10.76 5.91 17.84
N GLU A 435 10.40 5.34 16.71
CA GLU A 435 11.34 5.06 15.63
C GLU A 435 11.12 6.01 14.45
N PRO A 436 12.08 6.90 14.17
CA PRO A 436 12.04 7.70 12.95
C PRO A 436 12.39 6.83 11.74
N ALA A 437 11.42 6.60 10.88
CA ALA A 437 11.60 5.94 9.60
C ALA A 437 11.86 6.99 8.52
N ILE A 438 13.03 6.90 7.87
CA ILE A 438 13.48 7.89 6.91
C ILE A 438 13.25 7.39 5.49
N PHE A 439 12.50 8.14 4.72
CA PHE A 439 12.20 7.86 3.32
C PHE A 439 12.67 8.98 2.41
N PHE A 440 13.00 8.61 1.18
CA PHE A 440 13.06 9.53 0.06
C PHE A 440 11.89 9.19 -0.86
N ILE A 441 11.17 10.21 -1.30
CA ILE A 441 9.98 9.99 -2.11
C ILE A 441 10.38 9.45 -3.48
N GLY A 442 9.81 8.30 -3.85
CA GLY A 442 9.85 7.82 -5.23
C GLY A 442 8.85 8.60 -6.09
N LEU A 443 9.30 9.17 -7.20
CA LEU A 443 8.39 9.74 -8.19
C LEU A 443 7.54 8.63 -8.81
N GLN A 444 6.26 8.66 -8.51
CA GLN A 444 5.28 7.72 -9.03
C GLN A 444 4.45 8.36 -10.15
N PRO A 445 4.11 7.62 -11.22
CA PRO A 445 3.24 8.14 -12.26
C PRO A 445 1.84 8.48 -11.72
N HIS A 446 1.18 9.40 -12.40
CA HIS A 446 -0.19 9.87 -12.07
C HIS A 446 -0.31 10.66 -10.76
N THR A 447 0.83 11.12 -10.18
CA THR A 447 0.86 11.94 -8.96
C THR A 447 1.08 13.41 -9.27
N HIS A 448 0.71 14.28 -8.33
CA HIS A 448 1.02 15.70 -8.45
C HIS A 448 2.53 15.99 -8.42
N LEU A 449 3.33 15.15 -7.74
CA LEU A 449 4.77 15.29 -7.70
C LEU A 449 5.41 14.95 -9.05
N GLU A 450 4.85 14.00 -9.79
CA GLU A 450 5.26 13.73 -11.17
C GLU A 450 5.02 14.97 -12.06
N GLN A 451 3.82 15.56 -11.98
CA GLN A 451 3.51 16.79 -12.72
C GLN A 451 4.48 17.92 -12.35
N TYR A 452 4.74 18.12 -11.05
CA TYR A 452 5.75 19.08 -10.60
C TYR A 452 7.13 18.77 -11.19
N GLY A 453 7.52 17.50 -11.30
CA GLY A 453 8.77 17.07 -11.96
C GLY A 453 8.83 17.47 -13.44
N PHE A 454 7.72 17.40 -14.17
CA PHE A 454 7.62 17.90 -15.55
C PHE A 454 7.72 19.44 -15.60
N ASP A 455 6.99 20.14 -14.75
CA ASP A 455 6.96 21.61 -14.70
C ASP A 455 8.35 22.20 -14.38
N GLN A 456 9.14 21.50 -13.56
CA GLN A 456 10.52 21.87 -13.23
C GLN A 456 11.56 21.36 -14.25
N GLY A 457 11.15 20.69 -15.33
CA GLY A 457 12.05 20.13 -16.34
C GLY A 457 12.92 18.96 -15.87
N LEU A 458 12.64 18.39 -14.68
CA LEU A 458 13.35 17.22 -14.15
C LEU A 458 12.99 15.95 -14.90
N LEU A 459 11.72 15.82 -15.30
CA LEU A 459 11.21 14.74 -16.12
C LEU A 459 10.96 15.24 -17.55
N LYS A 460 11.06 14.32 -18.50
CA LYS A 460 10.73 14.58 -19.91
C LYS A 460 9.53 13.72 -20.32
N PRO A 461 8.64 14.21 -21.22
CA PRO A 461 7.56 13.39 -21.78
C PRO A 461 8.09 12.05 -22.30
N GLY A 462 7.40 10.97 -22.00
CA GLY A 462 7.79 9.61 -22.41
C GLY A 462 8.90 8.96 -21.59
N TYR A 463 9.30 9.53 -20.45
CA TYR A 463 10.18 8.84 -19.54
C TYR A 463 9.56 7.49 -19.09
N ASN A 464 10.41 6.54 -18.72
CA ASN A 464 9.93 5.26 -18.19
C ASN A 464 10.02 5.25 -16.67
N PRO A 465 8.88 5.32 -15.93
CA PRO A 465 8.86 5.31 -14.47
C PRO A 465 9.33 3.97 -13.86
N MET A 466 9.42 2.92 -14.65
CA MET A 466 9.94 1.61 -14.24
C MET A 466 11.43 1.43 -14.52
N SER A 467 12.13 2.47 -14.98
CA SER A 467 13.53 2.36 -15.37
C SER A 467 14.47 2.46 -14.16
N MET A 468 15.30 1.44 -13.97
CA MET A 468 16.39 1.41 -12.98
C MET A 468 17.74 1.87 -13.55
N MET A 469 17.77 2.41 -14.79
CA MET A 469 19.01 2.99 -15.33
C MET A 469 19.49 4.15 -14.44
N PRO A 470 20.78 4.27 -14.11
CA PRO A 470 21.28 5.20 -13.09
C PRO A 470 20.82 6.65 -13.26
N TRP A 471 20.80 7.14 -14.50
CA TRP A 471 20.35 8.52 -14.80
C TRP A 471 18.84 8.72 -14.62
N THR A 472 18.02 7.67 -14.79
CA THR A 472 16.58 7.72 -14.54
C THR A 472 16.32 7.47 -13.06
N ALA A 473 16.94 6.46 -12.45
CA ALA A 473 16.78 6.12 -11.04
C ALA A 473 17.13 7.32 -10.13
N ARG A 474 18.18 8.09 -10.46
CA ARG A 474 18.54 9.31 -9.73
C ARG A 474 17.41 10.36 -9.74
N LYS A 475 16.65 10.47 -10.84
CA LYS A 475 15.53 11.41 -10.96
C LYS A 475 14.26 10.89 -10.27
N LEU A 476 14.04 9.58 -10.35
CA LEU A 476 12.87 8.92 -9.74
C LEU A 476 12.97 8.85 -8.22
N LEU A 477 14.18 8.81 -7.66
CA LEU A 477 14.41 9.04 -6.24
C LEU A 477 14.45 10.56 -6.02
N TRP A 478 13.36 11.13 -5.51
CA TRP A 478 13.25 12.57 -5.28
C TRP A 478 14.27 13.05 -4.27
N ASN A 479 15.35 13.63 -4.74
CA ASN A 479 16.41 14.24 -3.91
C ASN A 479 17.09 15.40 -4.69
N PRO A 480 16.36 16.50 -4.97
CA PRO A 480 16.87 17.59 -5.79
C PRO A 480 17.96 18.42 -5.07
N GLU A 481 18.81 19.07 -5.87
CA GLU A 481 19.72 20.11 -5.36
C GLU A 481 18.94 21.39 -4.99
N PRO A 482 19.42 22.24 -4.06
CA PRO A 482 20.77 22.21 -3.47
C PRO A 482 20.94 21.24 -2.28
N MET A 483 19.87 20.71 -1.71
CA MET A 483 19.94 19.87 -0.51
C MET A 483 20.32 18.41 -0.80
N GLY A 484 20.15 17.95 -2.04
CA GLY A 484 20.34 16.56 -2.43
C GLY A 484 21.72 15.99 -2.10
N SER A 485 22.77 16.72 -2.44
CA SER A 485 24.15 16.30 -2.10
C SER A 485 24.41 16.27 -0.60
N THR A 486 23.80 17.16 0.16
CA THR A 486 23.93 17.23 1.62
C THR A 486 23.25 16.05 2.28
N PHE A 487 21.99 15.79 1.94
CA PHE A 487 21.26 14.62 2.45
C PHE A 487 21.92 13.30 2.02
N GLY A 488 22.40 13.21 0.78
CA GLY A 488 23.10 12.03 0.30
C GLY A 488 24.34 11.71 1.12
N ARG A 489 25.18 12.71 1.44
CA ARG A 489 26.36 12.51 2.30
C ARG A 489 26.00 12.16 3.75
N LEU A 490 24.99 12.83 4.31
CA LEU A 490 24.51 12.55 5.67
C LEU A 490 23.98 11.12 5.79
N CYS A 491 23.21 10.66 4.83
CA CYS A 491 22.73 9.27 4.79
C CYS A 491 23.88 8.27 4.65
N LEU A 492 24.92 8.58 3.86
CA LEU A 492 26.10 7.72 3.79
C LEU A 492 26.84 7.66 5.13
N GLU A 493 26.95 8.77 5.85
CA GLU A 493 27.53 8.79 7.20
C GLU A 493 26.68 7.94 8.17
N ALA A 494 25.35 8.00 8.07
CA ALA A 494 24.46 7.18 8.88
C ALA A 494 24.61 5.68 8.60
N PHE A 495 24.70 5.27 7.34
CA PHE A 495 24.97 3.88 6.96
C PHE A 495 26.34 3.39 7.46
N ASP A 496 27.35 4.25 7.47
CA ASP A 496 28.69 3.91 7.98
C ASP A 496 28.71 3.74 9.50
N ARG A 497 27.89 4.53 10.22
CA ARG A 497 27.85 4.52 11.70
C ARG A 497 26.99 3.38 12.24
N ASN A 498 25.73 3.29 11.80
CA ASN A 498 24.78 2.30 12.31
C ASN A 498 23.68 2.01 11.27
N PRO A 499 23.89 1.05 10.37
CA PRO A 499 22.90 0.72 9.36
C PRO A 499 21.63 0.06 9.93
N THR A 500 21.71 -0.55 11.13
CA THR A 500 20.56 -1.23 11.77
C THR A 500 19.63 -0.25 12.47
N ASP A 501 20.13 0.91 12.88
CA ASP A 501 19.33 2.00 13.46
C ASP A 501 19.50 3.28 12.62
N PHE A 502 19.27 3.11 11.33
CA PHE A 502 19.51 4.16 10.33
C PHE A 502 18.71 5.43 10.62
N GLY A 503 17.43 5.30 10.97
CA GLY A 503 16.55 6.45 11.19
C GLY A 503 17.00 7.34 12.36
N ARG A 504 17.26 6.74 13.54
CA ARG A 504 17.76 7.50 14.69
C ARG A 504 19.14 8.10 14.43
N THR A 505 19.99 7.37 13.70
CA THR A 505 21.32 7.87 13.34
C THR A 505 21.20 9.11 12.43
N VAL A 506 20.30 9.09 11.44
CA VAL A 506 20.03 10.25 10.58
C VAL A 506 19.53 11.43 11.41
N MET A 507 18.55 11.22 12.30
CA MET A 507 18.02 12.30 13.15
C MET A 507 19.09 12.90 14.04
N ALA A 508 19.96 12.09 14.66
CA ALA A 508 21.09 12.56 15.47
C ALA A 508 22.10 13.38 14.65
N LEU A 509 22.37 12.97 13.40
CA LEU A 509 23.26 13.72 12.50
C LEU A 509 22.62 15.04 12.07
N LEU A 510 21.31 15.07 11.81
CA LEU A 510 20.60 16.33 11.51
C LEU A 510 20.63 17.29 12.70
N GLU A 511 20.42 16.78 13.91
CA GLU A 511 20.55 17.60 15.12
C GLU A 511 21.97 18.16 15.31
N ARG A 512 23.00 17.35 15.08
CA ARG A 512 24.40 17.78 15.13
C ARG A 512 24.70 18.92 14.15
N ASP A 513 24.23 18.77 12.90
CA ASP A 513 24.62 19.66 11.80
C ASP A 513 23.76 20.92 11.70
N TYR A 514 22.50 20.84 12.10
CA TYR A 514 21.52 21.93 11.98
C TYR A 514 21.01 22.47 13.32
N GLY A 515 21.15 21.70 14.41
CA GLY A 515 20.59 22.04 15.70
C GLY A 515 19.07 21.75 15.78
N VAL A 516 18.47 22.21 16.87
CA VAL A 516 17.05 22.06 17.17
C VAL A 516 16.40 23.43 17.19
N ALA A 517 15.33 23.64 16.43
CA ALA A 517 14.53 24.85 16.58
C ALA A 517 13.72 24.78 17.89
N PRO A 518 13.41 25.93 18.55
CA PRO A 518 12.33 25.90 19.54
C PRO A 518 11.04 25.43 18.84
N LEU A 519 10.35 24.47 19.47
CA LEU A 519 9.04 24.05 18.95
C LEU A 519 8.13 25.29 18.94
N ASP A 520 7.50 25.56 17.79
CA ASP A 520 6.60 26.67 17.60
C ASP A 520 5.57 26.70 18.74
N GLU A 521 5.42 27.84 19.43
CA GLU A 521 4.43 28.01 20.51
C GLU A 521 3.02 27.62 20.04
N ALA A 522 2.69 27.86 18.78
CA ALA A 522 1.47 27.41 18.17
C ALA A 522 1.29 25.89 18.17
N LEU A 523 2.38 25.10 18.21
CA LEU A 523 2.35 23.64 18.32
C LEU A 523 2.25 23.16 19.78
N ARG A 524 2.63 23.99 20.76
CA ARG A 524 2.61 23.67 22.21
C ARG A 524 1.30 24.03 22.89
N ALA A 525 0.67 25.14 22.48
CA ALA A 525 -0.52 25.63 23.15
C ALA A 525 -1.70 24.65 23.02
N PRO A 526 -2.42 24.31 24.12
CA PRO A 526 -3.62 23.49 24.03
C PRO A 526 -4.66 24.16 23.12
N VAL A 527 -5.41 23.38 22.35
CA VAL A 527 -6.50 23.92 21.52
C VAL A 527 -7.55 24.51 22.44
N GLN A 528 -7.52 25.84 22.62
CA GLN A 528 -8.56 26.53 23.34
C GLN A 528 -9.92 26.28 22.65
N GLY A 529 -10.85 25.64 23.37
CA GLY A 529 -12.27 25.66 23.05
C GLY A 529 -12.76 24.70 22.00
N ARG A 530 -12.58 23.37 22.18
CA ARG A 530 -13.43 22.39 21.47
C ARG A 530 -14.92 22.54 21.76
N ALA A 531 -15.30 23.25 22.85
CA ALA A 531 -16.68 23.57 23.21
C ALA A 531 -17.27 24.76 22.42
N ALA A 532 -16.46 25.66 21.86
CA ALA A 532 -16.95 26.84 21.15
C ALA A 532 -17.28 26.60 19.68
N LEU A 533 -16.64 25.63 19.02
CA LEU A 533 -16.94 25.30 17.61
C LEU A 533 -18.20 24.43 17.43
N ALA A 534 -18.60 23.69 18.47
CA ALA A 534 -19.88 22.95 18.45
C ALA A 534 -21.12 23.85 18.49
N ARG A 535 -20.98 25.12 18.93
CA ARG A 535 -22.07 26.09 18.98
C ARG A 535 -22.19 27.02 17.76
N ALA A 536 -21.24 26.93 16.82
CA ALA A 536 -21.26 27.77 15.62
C ALA A 536 -21.75 27.03 14.36
N VAL A 537 -22.20 25.79 14.49
CA VAL A 537 -22.75 24.95 13.42
C VAL A 537 -24.08 24.30 13.86
N SER A 538 -24.75 24.89 14.85
CA SER A 538 -26.17 24.58 15.15
C SER A 538 -27.11 25.54 14.43
#